data_f1000c2b4ee11bac415e73e0edc9f006
#
_entry.id   f1000c2b4ee11bac415e73e0edc9f006
#
_cell.length_a   1.000
_cell.length_b   1.000
_cell.length_c   1.000
_cell.angle_alpha   90.00
_cell.angle_beta   90.00
_cell.angle_gamma   90.00
#
_symmetry.space_group_name_H-M   'P 1'
#
loop_
_entity.id
_entity.type
_entity.pdbx_description
1 polymer ?
#
loop_
_entity_poly.entity_id
_entity_poly.type
_entity_poly.pdbx_seq_one_letter_code
_entity_poly.pdbx_strand_id
1 'polypeptide(L)'
;MNNSFEEIRQTIDNSENIIIAGHTNPDGDAIGAVLAFAFALKSKNKNVYVLLEEYGQKYDCIAGKEFIYKGDYSNINADLFISLDCGDTERLGKAKELFENIYTINIDHHISNKYFGKLNFVDANASSTSEIVYKLLTGWIDIDKNIASCIYAGLVNDTGGFRHTSTTPVTMGIASELITYPFDFSKIYNSIYHSHTFTEVKIMGEALMNSELLCNGKFALSYISMDTIKKYNGTPKDVDGVSEYLKNIPNTVVSAFLYEKGENQIKASLRSEDGFDVSELMLQFGGGGHKKAAGCTLECSLVEAVNIIKNTVCNKFEKGE
;
A
#
# COMPACT_ATOMS: atom_id res chain seq x y z
N MET A 1 -16.79 1.34 -17.40
CA MET A 1 -17.42 0.01 -17.53
C MET A 1 -16.32 -1.01 -17.68
N ASN A 2 -16.40 -2.16 -17.00
CA ASN A 2 -15.38 -3.20 -17.11
C ASN A 2 -15.42 -3.90 -18.46
N ASN A 3 -14.23 -4.18 -18.99
CA ASN A 3 -14.03 -5.12 -20.08
C ASN A 3 -13.95 -6.56 -19.55
N SER A 4 -14.11 -7.54 -20.42
CA SER A 4 -13.95 -8.95 -20.02
C SER A 4 -12.47 -9.33 -19.91
N PHE A 5 -12.16 -10.37 -19.15
CA PHE A 5 -10.82 -10.95 -19.12
C PHE A 5 -10.38 -11.45 -20.50
N GLU A 6 -11.32 -11.92 -21.29
CA GLU A 6 -11.02 -12.39 -22.65
C GLU A 6 -10.54 -11.26 -23.57
N GLU A 7 -11.20 -10.09 -23.55
CA GLU A 7 -10.77 -8.91 -24.31
C GLU A 7 -9.38 -8.43 -23.87
N ILE A 8 -9.12 -8.44 -22.56
CA ILE A 8 -7.82 -8.07 -21.99
C ILE A 8 -6.74 -9.07 -22.45
N ARG A 9 -6.99 -10.38 -22.33
CA ARG A 9 -6.05 -11.43 -22.74
C ARG A 9 -5.74 -11.35 -24.22
N GLN A 10 -6.76 -11.18 -25.08
CA GLN A 10 -6.59 -11.02 -26.53
C GLN A 10 -5.75 -9.81 -26.89
N THR A 11 -5.97 -8.66 -26.21
CA THR A 11 -5.17 -7.45 -26.42
C THR A 11 -3.70 -7.70 -26.05
N ILE A 12 -3.46 -8.35 -24.93
CA ILE A 12 -2.11 -8.70 -24.48
C ILE A 12 -1.45 -9.71 -25.43
N ASP A 13 -2.19 -10.74 -25.86
CA ASP A 13 -1.66 -11.75 -26.79
C ASP A 13 -1.24 -11.13 -28.14
N ASN A 14 -1.94 -10.10 -28.61
CA ASN A 14 -1.63 -9.37 -29.83
C ASN A 14 -0.51 -8.31 -29.67
N SER A 15 -0.02 -8.06 -28.47
CA SER A 15 1.03 -7.07 -28.18
C SER A 15 2.37 -7.76 -27.97
N GLU A 16 3.47 -7.13 -28.38
CA GLU A 16 4.83 -7.69 -28.27
C GLU A 16 5.66 -7.00 -27.20
N ASN A 17 5.60 -5.65 -27.12
CA ASN A 17 6.41 -4.84 -26.22
C ASN A 17 5.50 -4.18 -25.20
N ILE A 18 5.53 -4.67 -23.98
CA ILE A 18 4.53 -4.35 -22.97
C ILE A 18 5.18 -3.64 -21.78
N ILE A 19 4.64 -2.47 -21.43
CA ILE A 19 4.93 -1.81 -20.16
C ILE A 19 3.96 -2.32 -19.11
N ILE A 20 4.48 -2.65 -17.92
CA ILE A 20 3.68 -2.91 -16.72
C ILE A 20 4.13 -1.92 -15.65
N ALA A 21 3.20 -1.16 -15.09
CA ALA A 21 3.49 -0.17 -14.06
C ALA A 21 2.51 -0.28 -12.88
N GLY A 22 3.03 -0.05 -11.67
CA GLY A 22 2.24 0.20 -10.46
C GLY A 22 2.21 1.68 -10.10
N HIS A 23 1.62 2.00 -8.95
CA HIS A 23 1.54 3.37 -8.47
C HIS A 23 2.88 3.85 -7.84
N THR A 24 3.02 5.19 -7.71
CA THR A 24 4.11 5.84 -6.95
C THR A 24 4.10 5.42 -5.48
N ASN A 25 5.30 5.27 -4.88
CA ASN A 25 5.46 4.69 -3.55
C ASN A 25 4.75 3.33 -3.45
N PRO A 26 5.14 2.34 -4.26
CA PRO A 26 4.42 1.08 -4.38
C PRO A 26 4.46 0.30 -3.07
N ASP A 27 3.32 -0.26 -2.72
CA ASP A 27 3.18 -1.19 -1.61
C ASP A 27 3.27 -2.65 -2.07
N GLY A 28 2.97 -3.59 -1.17
CA GLY A 28 3.12 -5.02 -1.49
C GLY A 28 2.11 -5.52 -2.52
N ASP A 29 0.95 -4.88 -2.68
CA ASP A 29 -0.01 -5.28 -3.71
C ASP A 29 0.42 -4.78 -5.09
N ALA A 30 0.77 -3.49 -5.22
CA ALA A 30 1.32 -2.97 -6.47
C ALA A 30 2.55 -3.77 -6.93
N ILE A 31 3.50 -4.04 -6.02
CA ILE A 31 4.72 -4.80 -6.32
C ILE A 31 4.37 -6.25 -6.71
N GLY A 32 3.52 -6.91 -5.92
CA GLY A 32 3.11 -8.29 -6.14
C GLY A 32 2.36 -8.46 -7.46
N ALA A 33 1.37 -7.63 -7.73
CA ALA A 33 0.59 -7.66 -8.96
C ALA A 33 1.47 -7.43 -10.19
N VAL A 34 2.31 -6.38 -10.17
CA VAL A 34 3.20 -6.03 -11.29
C VAL A 34 4.22 -7.15 -11.56
N LEU A 35 4.87 -7.67 -10.54
CA LEU A 35 5.90 -8.70 -10.72
C LEU A 35 5.30 -10.07 -11.08
N ALA A 36 4.14 -10.45 -10.52
CA ALA A 36 3.42 -11.64 -10.95
C ALA A 36 3.06 -11.57 -12.44
N PHE A 37 2.56 -10.42 -12.88
CA PHE A 37 2.19 -10.21 -14.27
C PHE A 37 3.41 -10.18 -15.19
N ALA A 38 4.54 -9.63 -14.73
CA ALA A 38 5.80 -9.66 -15.48
C ALA A 38 6.31 -11.10 -15.68
N PHE A 39 6.30 -11.94 -14.66
CA PHE A 39 6.62 -13.38 -14.80
C PHE A 39 5.69 -14.05 -15.81
N ALA A 40 4.40 -13.80 -15.68
CA ALA A 40 3.38 -14.36 -16.56
C ALA A 40 3.60 -13.97 -18.03
N LEU A 41 3.86 -12.71 -18.35
CA LEU A 41 4.08 -12.28 -19.72
C LEU A 41 5.43 -12.75 -20.28
N LYS A 42 6.46 -12.83 -19.45
CA LYS A 42 7.75 -13.39 -19.85
C LYS A 42 7.63 -14.88 -20.19
N SER A 43 6.78 -15.67 -19.51
CA SER A 43 6.53 -17.07 -19.87
C SER A 43 5.86 -17.21 -21.25
N LYS A 44 5.17 -16.17 -21.73
CA LYS A 44 4.62 -16.06 -23.09
C LYS A 44 5.61 -15.45 -24.10
N ASN A 45 6.89 -15.29 -23.73
CA ASN A 45 7.95 -14.69 -24.54
C ASN A 45 7.69 -13.21 -24.93
N LYS A 46 6.90 -12.48 -24.17
CA LYS A 46 6.69 -11.05 -24.40
C LYS A 46 7.90 -10.23 -23.92
N ASN A 47 8.20 -9.13 -24.59
CA ASN A 47 9.18 -8.16 -24.14
C ASN A 47 8.52 -7.23 -23.11
N VAL A 48 8.99 -7.26 -21.86
CA VAL A 48 8.32 -6.60 -20.73
C VAL A 48 9.24 -5.55 -20.10
N TYR A 49 8.72 -4.33 -19.99
CA TYR A 49 9.32 -3.21 -19.25
C TYR A 49 8.55 -3.02 -17.94
N VAL A 50 9.15 -3.37 -16.82
CA VAL A 50 8.54 -3.19 -15.49
C VAL A 50 8.91 -1.84 -14.93
N LEU A 51 7.92 -0.96 -14.71
CA LEU A 51 8.12 0.36 -14.15
C LEU A 51 7.57 0.41 -12.72
N LEU A 52 8.47 0.31 -11.77
CA LEU A 52 8.21 0.46 -10.34
C LEU A 52 9.23 1.43 -9.74
N GLU A 53 8.78 2.31 -8.87
CA GLU A 53 9.66 3.15 -8.05
C GLU A 53 10.40 2.32 -6.99
N GLU A 54 11.40 2.92 -6.35
CA GLU A 54 12.07 2.30 -5.21
C GLU A 54 11.08 2.04 -4.07
N TYR A 55 11.21 0.89 -3.44
CA TYR A 55 10.34 0.45 -2.35
C TYR A 55 11.14 -0.05 -1.14
N GLY A 56 10.47 -0.17 -0.01
CA GLY A 56 11.09 -0.56 1.26
C GLY A 56 11.62 -1.99 1.26
N GLN A 57 12.70 -2.22 2.02
CA GLN A 57 13.40 -3.52 2.13
C GLN A 57 12.49 -4.68 2.55
N LYS A 58 11.39 -4.41 3.25
CA LYS A 58 10.41 -5.43 3.65
C LYS A 58 9.80 -6.19 2.46
N TYR A 59 9.87 -5.62 1.26
CA TYR A 59 9.40 -6.23 0.01
C TYR A 59 10.51 -6.92 -0.80
N ASP A 60 11.77 -6.87 -0.35
CA ASP A 60 12.90 -7.55 -1.04
C ASP A 60 12.75 -9.09 -1.09
N CYS A 61 11.81 -9.64 -0.32
CA CYS A 61 11.45 -11.05 -0.38
C CYS A 61 10.58 -11.42 -1.61
N ILE A 62 10.01 -10.43 -2.31
CA ILE A 62 9.20 -10.66 -3.52
C ILE A 62 10.14 -10.89 -4.71
N ALA A 63 9.91 -11.97 -5.45
CA ALA A 63 10.72 -12.33 -6.61
C ALA A 63 10.50 -11.34 -7.78
N GLY A 64 11.49 -11.20 -8.67
CA GLY A 64 11.36 -10.44 -9.93
C GLY A 64 11.90 -9.01 -9.89
N LYS A 65 12.55 -8.59 -8.81
CA LYS A 65 13.19 -7.26 -8.69
C LYS A 65 14.16 -6.96 -9.84
N GLU A 66 14.78 -7.99 -10.40
CA GLU A 66 15.67 -7.91 -11.56
C GLU A 66 14.97 -7.49 -12.85
N PHE A 67 13.63 -7.60 -12.94
CA PHE A 67 12.85 -7.16 -14.09
C PHE A 67 12.61 -5.65 -14.13
N ILE A 68 12.79 -4.96 -13.00
CA ILE A 68 12.55 -3.51 -12.92
C ILE A 68 13.49 -2.78 -13.88
N TYR A 69 12.89 -2.04 -14.80
CA TYR A 69 13.62 -1.27 -15.80
C TYR A 69 14.34 -0.09 -15.15
N LYS A 70 15.65 -0.01 -15.37
CA LYS A 70 16.54 1.01 -14.76
C LYS A 70 17.04 2.05 -15.77
N GLY A 71 16.60 1.95 -17.03
CA GLY A 71 16.98 2.87 -18.09
C GLY A 71 16.14 4.14 -18.11
N ASP A 72 16.44 5.00 -19.09
CA ASP A 72 15.64 6.18 -19.37
C ASP A 72 14.32 5.75 -20.06
N TYR A 73 13.21 6.19 -19.53
CA TYR A 73 11.87 5.87 -20.03
C TYR A 73 11.64 6.36 -21.48
N SER A 74 12.36 7.41 -21.90
CA SER A 74 12.32 7.91 -23.30
C SER A 74 12.82 6.89 -24.32
N ASN A 75 13.57 5.87 -23.91
CA ASN A 75 14.08 4.79 -24.76
C ASN A 75 13.13 3.59 -24.87
N ILE A 76 11.99 3.62 -24.19
CA ILE A 76 11.02 2.53 -24.21
C ILE A 76 10.17 2.66 -25.49
N ASN A 77 10.19 1.61 -26.33
CA ASN A 77 9.29 1.47 -27.45
C ASN A 77 8.31 0.32 -27.16
N ALA A 78 7.12 0.67 -26.72
CA ALA A 78 6.08 -0.30 -26.37
C ALA A 78 4.79 -0.06 -27.15
N ASP A 79 4.02 -1.13 -27.35
CA ASP A 79 2.74 -1.12 -28.05
C ASP A 79 1.54 -1.25 -27.08
N LEU A 80 1.80 -1.65 -25.82
CA LEU A 80 0.80 -1.77 -24.78
C LEU A 80 1.34 -1.27 -23.43
N PHE A 81 0.51 -0.53 -22.69
CA PHE A 81 0.76 -0.14 -21.31
C PHE A 81 -0.30 -0.75 -20.38
N ILE A 82 0.11 -1.52 -19.39
CA ILE A 82 -0.76 -2.10 -18.38
C ILE A 82 -0.47 -1.44 -17.04
N SER A 83 -1.45 -0.73 -16.50
CA SER A 83 -1.39 -0.18 -15.15
C SER A 83 -2.09 -1.11 -14.18
N LEU A 84 -1.42 -1.46 -13.09
CA LEU A 84 -1.90 -2.33 -12.03
C LEU A 84 -1.93 -1.57 -10.71
N ASP A 85 -3.00 -1.74 -9.95
CA ASP A 85 -3.17 -1.16 -8.62
C ASP A 85 -3.07 0.37 -8.60
N CYS A 86 -3.69 0.99 -9.58
CA CYS A 86 -3.60 2.43 -9.78
C CYS A 86 -4.96 3.05 -10.07
N GLY A 87 -5.46 3.86 -9.14
CA GLY A 87 -6.80 4.45 -9.21
C GLY A 87 -6.94 5.63 -10.17
N ASP A 88 -5.83 6.28 -10.53
CA ASP A 88 -5.79 7.39 -11.50
C ASP A 88 -4.40 7.57 -12.11
N THR A 89 -4.31 8.36 -13.17
CA THR A 89 -3.07 8.59 -13.93
C THR A 89 -2.01 9.37 -13.15
N GLU A 90 -2.39 10.20 -12.18
CA GLU A 90 -1.41 10.97 -11.39
C GLU A 90 -0.54 10.05 -10.54
N ARG A 91 -1.11 8.93 -10.12
CA ARG A 91 -0.37 7.91 -9.37
C ARG A 91 0.63 7.10 -10.18
N LEU A 92 0.63 7.22 -11.52
CA LEU A 92 1.66 6.61 -12.37
C LEU A 92 3.02 7.35 -12.31
N GLY A 93 3.07 8.54 -11.72
CA GLY A 93 4.30 9.32 -11.60
C GLY A 93 4.95 9.56 -12.95
N LYS A 94 6.25 9.26 -13.06
CA LYS A 94 7.02 9.42 -14.32
C LYS A 94 6.52 8.56 -15.48
N ALA A 95 5.83 7.47 -15.22
CA ALA A 95 5.30 6.58 -16.26
C ALA A 95 4.06 7.16 -16.96
N LYS A 96 3.44 8.23 -16.41
CA LYS A 96 2.24 8.87 -16.96
C LYS A 96 2.41 9.32 -18.42
N GLU A 97 3.55 9.91 -18.76
CA GLU A 97 3.80 10.39 -20.13
C GLU A 97 3.77 9.26 -21.16
N LEU A 98 4.27 8.07 -20.80
CA LEU A 98 4.20 6.88 -21.66
C LEU A 98 2.77 6.38 -21.81
N PHE A 99 2.01 6.40 -20.71
CA PHE A 99 0.62 5.95 -20.68
C PHE A 99 -0.26 6.73 -21.67
N GLU A 100 -0.07 8.02 -21.78
CA GLU A 100 -0.89 8.90 -22.64
C GLU A 100 -0.69 8.64 -24.14
N ASN A 101 0.41 8.00 -24.57
CA ASN A 101 0.80 7.83 -25.96
C ASN A 101 0.73 6.38 -26.48
N ILE A 102 0.30 5.43 -25.66
CA ILE A 102 0.27 4.00 -25.98
C ILE A 102 -1.14 3.46 -25.76
N TYR A 103 -1.49 2.29 -26.34
CA TYR A 103 -2.74 1.61 -25.98
C TYR A 103 -2.68 1.13 -24.52
N THR A 104 -3.77 1.29 -23.77
CA THR A 104 -3.71 1.17 -22.30
C THR A 104 -4.72 0.20 -21.73
N ILE A 105 -4.30 -0.55 -20.71
CA ILE A 105 -5.16 -1.37 -19.85
C ILE A 105 -4.97 -0.88 -18.41
N ASN A 106 -6.07 -0.74 -17.67
CA ASN A 106 -6.04 -0.50 -16.23
C ASN A 106 -6.75 -1.65 -15.49
N ILE A 107 -6.06 -2.28 -14.54
CA ILE A 107 -6.59 -3.34 -13.69
C ILE A 107 -6.40 -2.90 -12.24
N ASP A 108 -7.49 -2.81 -11.47
CA ASP A 108 -7.45 -2.20 -10.15
C ASP A 108 -8.60 -2.71 -9.25
N HIS A 109 -8.46 -2.53 -7.95
CA HIS A 109 -9.50 -2.85 -6.96
C HIS A 109 -9.99 -1.61 -6.18
N HIS A 110 -9.44 -0.43 -6.43
CA HIS A 110 -9.83 0.77 -5.70
C HIS A 110 -11.22 1.27 -6.11
N ILE A 111 -12.10 1.49 -5.13
CA ILE A 111 -13.45 2.06 -5.35
C ILE A 111 -13.41 3.46 -5.97
N SER A 112 -12.31 4.20 -5.78
CA SER A 112 -12.09 5.54 -6.32
C SER A 112 -11.52 5.55 -7.74
N ASN A 113 -11.35 4.39 -8.39
CA ASN A 113 -10.79 4.28 -9.72
C ASN A 113 -11.58 5.06 -10.76
N LYS A 114 -10.88 5.77 -11.64
CA LYS A 114 -11.45 6.66 -12.66
C LYS A 114 -11.67 5.99 -14.03
N TYR A 115 -11.39 4.69 -14.16
CA TYR A 115 -11.52 3.95 -15.42
C TYR A 115 -10.76 4.61 -16.57
N PHE A 116 -9.50 4.95 -16.33
CA PHE A 116 -8.69 5.79 -17.19
C PHE A 116 -7.97 5.05 -18.34
N GLY A 117 -8.00 3.72 -18.35
CA GLY A 117 -7.48 2.90 -19.45
C GLY A 117 -8.42 2.87 -20.66
N LYS A 118 -7.92 2.47 -21.83
CA LYS A 118 -8.75 2.12 -22.99
C LYS A 118 -9.55 0.85 -22.70
N LEU A 119 -8.92 -0.16 -22.09
CA LEU A 119 -9.60 -1.27 -21.44
C LEU A 119 -9.43 -1.13 -19.92
N ASN A 120 -10.49 -1.49 -19.19
CA ASN A 120 -10.48 -1.40 -17.73
C ASN A 120 -11.09 -2.66 -17.12
N PHE A 121 -10.49 -3.16 -16.04
CA PHE A 121 -11.11 -4.12 -15.16
C PHE A 121 -10.93 -3.66 -13.71
N VAL A 122 -12.00 -3.21 -13.09
CA VAL A 122 -12.00 -2.71 -11.72
C VAL A 122 -12.99 -3.49 -10.88
N ASP A 123 -12.53 -4.16 -9.82
CA ASP A 123 -13.38 -4.92 -8.90
C ASP A 123 -13.14 -4.47 -7.47
N ALA A 124 -13.94 -3.53 -7.00
CA ALA A 124 -13.87 -3.01 -5.63
C ALA A 124 -14.24 -4.02 -4.53
N ASN A 125 -14.72 -5.21 -4.90
CA ASN A 125 -14.97 -6.30 -3.96
C ASN A 125 -13.80 -7.28 -3.86
N ALA A 126 -12.82 -7.19 -4.76
CA ALA A 126 -11.58 -7.94 -4.63
C ALA A 126 -10.76 -7.40 -3.45
N SER A 127 -10.11 -8.29 -2.72
CA SER A 127 -9.28 -7.91 -1.57
C SER A 127 -8.03 -7.13 -1.95
N SER A 128 -7.59 -7.26 -3.21
CA SER A 128 -6.37 -6.67 -3.76
C SER A 128 -6.37 -6.75 -5.29
N THR A 129 -5.54 -5.97 -5.95
CA THR A 129 -5.28 -6.11 -7.39
C THR A 129 -4.61 -7.45 -7.71
N SER A 130 -3.79 -7.98 -6.81
CA SER A 130 -3.19 -9.32 -6.92
C SER A 130 -4.24 -10.43 -6.98
N GLU A 131 -5.39 -10.30 -6.29
CA GLU A 131 -6.52 -11.22 -6.42
C GLU A 131 -7.09 -11.20 -7.84
N ILE A 132 -7.22 -10.02 -8.45
CA ILE A 132 -7.70 -9.85 -9.82
C ILE A 132 -6.69 -10.44 -10.81
N VAL A 133 -5.40 -10.18 -10.59
CA VAL A 133 -4.31 -10.77 -11.41
C VAL A 133 -4.36 -12.28 -11.37
N TYR A 134 -4.52 -12.90 -10.19
CA TYR A 134 -4.70 -14.35 -10.09
C TYR A 134 -5.85 -14.85 -10.96
N LYS A 135 -7.04 -14.23 -10.85
CA LYS A 135 -8.23 -14.59 -11.64
C LYS A 135 -7.99 -14.41 -13.15
N LEU A 136 -7.30 -13.34 -13.54
CA LEU A 136 -6.96 -13.08 -14.93
C LEU A 136 -5.98 -14.11 -15.49
N LEU A 137 -5.00 -14.58 -14.72
CA LEU A 137 -4.00 -15.55 -15.16
C LEU A 137 -4.55 -16.98 -15.21
N THR A 138 -5.45 -17.32 -14.30
CA THR A 138 -6.03 -18.68 -14.20
C THR A 138 -6.66 -19.16 -15.51
N GLY A 139 -6.23 -20.32 -16.00
CA GLY A 139 -6.70 -20.90 -17.27
C GLY A 139 -6.15 -20.23 -18.54
N TRP A 140 -5.26 -19.25 -18.41
CA TRP A 140 -4.57 -18.60 -19.52
C TRP A 140 -3.05 -18.79 -19.49
N ILE A 141 -2.48 -18.85 -18.28
CA ILE A 141 -1.05 -19.02 -18.03
C ILE A 141 -0.87 -20.05 -16.90
N ASP A 142 0.13 -20.91 -17.04
CA ASP A 142 0.52 -21.82 -15.97
C ASP A 142 1.19 -21.02 -14.84
N ILE A 143 0.56 -21.02 -13.69
CA ILE A 143 1.10 -20.36 -12.49
C ILE A 143 2.29 -21.17 -11.97
N ASP A 144 3.46 -20.54 -11.90
CA ASP A 144 4.64 -21.10 -11.27
C ASP A 144 4.84 -20.56 -9.85
N LYS A 145 5.89 -21.05 -9.17
CA LYS A 145 6.21 -20.61 -7.80
C LYS A 145 6.49 -19.10 -7.68
N ASN A 146 7.00 -18.46 -8.73
CA ASN A 146 7.35 -17.04 -8.69
C ASN A 146 6.08 -16.19 -8.83
N ILE A 147 5.21 -16.55 -9.78
CA ILE A 147 3.89 -15.93 -9.93
C ILE A 147 3.10 -16.10 -8.63
N ALA A 148 3.06 -17.33 -8.10
CA ALA A 148 2.34 -17.63 -6.86
C ALA A 148 2.85 -16.82 -5.66
N SER A 149 4.18 -16.69 -5.50
CA SER A 149 4.79 -15.93 -4.41
C SER A 149 4.50 -14.45 -4.50
N CYS A 150 4.51 -13.86 -5.71
CA CYS A 150 4.20 -12.45 -5.94
C CYS A 150 2.73 -12.14 -5.63
N ILE A 151 1.79 -12.97 -6.14
CA ILE A 151 0.36 -12.81 -5.86
C ILE A 151 0.10 -12.95 -4.35
N TYR A 152 0.71 -13.95 -3.70
CA TYR A 152 0.58 -14.15 -2.26
C TYR A 152 1.05 -12.92 -1.47
N ALA A 153 2.15 -12.29 -1.86
CA ALA A 153 2.65 -11.09 -1.20
C ALA A 153 1.65 -9.92 -1.29
N GLY A 154 1.02 -9.72 -2.44
CA GLY A 154 -0.02 -8.70 -2.61
C GLY A 154 -1.26 -8.99 -1.78
N LEU A 155 -1.78 -10.23 -1.79
CA LEU A 155 -2.90 -10.63 -0.94
C LEU A 155 -2.60 -10.37 0.54
N VAL A 156 -1.42 -10.78 1.01
CA VAL A 156 -0.99 -10.58 2.41
C VAL A 156 -0.94 -9.10 2.75
N ASN A 157 -0.36 -8.25 1.86
CA ASN A 157 -0.24 -6.82 2.11
C ASN A 157 -1.60 -6.16 2.31
N ASP A 158 -2.51 -6.29 1.36
CA ASP A 158 -3.77 -5.54 1.33
C ASP A 158 -4.83 -6.06 2.29
N THR A 159 -4.73 -7.32 2.66
CA THR A 159 -5.59 -7.90 3.69
C THR A 159 -5.08 -7.69 5.12
N GLY A 160 -3.96 -7.01 5.30
CA GLY A 160 -3.34 -6.88 6.62
C GLY A 160 -2.93 -8.24 7.22
N GLY A 161 -2.44 -9.16 6.38
CA GLY A 161 -2.19 -10.54 6.79
C GLY A 161 -3.49 -11.32 7.06
N PHE A 162 -4.50 -11.10 6.23
CA PHE A 162 -5.85 -11.68 6.33
C PHE A 162 -6.67 -11.23 7.55
N ARG A 163 -6.34 -10.07 8.15
CA ARG A 163 -7.02 -9.50 9.31
C ARG A 163 -8.10 -8.46 8.93
N HIS A 164 -7.98 -7.84 7.77
CA HIS A 164 -8.89 -6.79 7.34
C HIS A 164 -10.22 -7.37 6.85
N THR A 165 -11.28 -6.57 6.92
CA THR A 165 -12.63 -6.94 6.45
C THR A 165 -12.73 -7.12 4.93
N SER A 166 -11.73 -6.68 4.18
CA SER A 166 -11.57 -6.97 2.74
C SER A 166 -11.25 -8.44 2.45
N THR A 167 -10.80 -9.22 3.47
CA THR A 167 -10.55 -10.65 3.32
C THR A 167 -11.85 -11.40 3.10
N THR A 168 -11.98 -12.09 1.96
CA THR A 168 -13.17 -12.83 1.57
C THR A 168 -12.91 -14.35 1.51
N PRO A 169 -13.94 -15.20 1.42
CA PRO A 169 -13.75 -16.62 1.14
C PRO A 169 -12.98 -16.87 -0.18
N VAL A 170 -13.14 -16.01 -1.18
CA VAL A 170 -12.38 -16.07 -2.44
C VAL A 170 -10.90 -15.82 -2.18
N THR A 171 -10.58 -14.76 -1.45
CA THR A 171 -9.20 -14.43 -1.04
C THR A 171 -8.52 -15.59 -0.32
N MET A 172 -9.21 -16.20 0.66
CA MET A 172 -8.68 -17.34 1.41
C MET A 172 -8.53 -18.60 0.54
N GLY A 173 -9.46 -18.83 -0.40
CA GLY A 173 -9.38 -19.92 -1.37
C GLY A 173 -8.14 -19.79 -2.27
N ILE A 174 -7.90 -18.59 -2.80
CA ILE A 174 -6.72 -18.28 -3.60
C ILE A 174 -5.44 -18.48 -2.77
N ALA A 175 -5.38 -17.91 -1.57
CA ALA A 175 -4.23 -18.07 -0.68
C ALA A 175 -3.94 -19.55 -0.38
N SER A 176 -4.98 -20.35 -0.13
CA SER A 176 -4.86 -21.80 0.08
C SER A 176 -4.25 -22.52 -1.12
N GLU A 177 -4.62 -22.15 -2.34
CA GLU A 177 -4.05 -22.72 -3.54
C GLU A 177 -2.59 -22.27 -3.74
N LEU A 178 -2.30 -20.97 -3.58
CA LEU A 178 -0.97 -20.42 -3.77
C LEU A 178 0.07 -21.08 -2.85
N ILE A 179 -0.24 -21.36 -1.59
CA ILE A 179 0.71 -22.00 -0.67
C ILE A 179 0.99 -23.47 -0.99
N THR A 180 0.33 -24.07 -1.99
CA THR A 180 0.71 -25.39 -2.50
C THR A 180 1.96 -25.35 -3.38
N TYR A 181 2.31 -24.18 -3.92
CA TYR A 181 3.54 -23.99 -4.70
C TYR A 181 4.77 -23.91 -3.78
N PRO A 182 5.95 -24.38 -4.26
CA PRO A 182 7.15 -24.49 -3.43
C PRO A 182 7.86 -23.12 -3.25
N PHE A 183 7.26 -22.20 -2.49
CA PHE A 183 7.88 -20.97 -2.02
C PHE A 183 7.69 -20.80 -0.50
N ASP A 184 8.48 -19.98 0.12
CA ASP A 184 8.43 -19.72 1.57
C ASP A 184 7.41 -18.61 1.89
N PHE A 185 6.14 -18.98 2.01
CA PHE A 185 5.06 -18.05 2.34
C PHE A 185 5.24 -17.42 3.73
N SER A 186 5.83 -18.14 4.68
CA SER A 186 6.11 -17.62 6.03
C SER A 186 7.16 -16.52 6.00
N LYS A 187 8.21 -16.68 5.17
CA LYS A 187 9.23 -15.64 4.96
C LYS A 187 8.61 -14.36 4.38
N ILE A 188 7.69 -14.48 3.40
CA ILE A 188 7.00 -13.32 2.83
C ILE A 188 6.18 -12.60 3.90
N TYR A 189 5.36 -13.33 4.64
CA TYR A 189 4.54 -12.78 5.71
C TYR A 189 5.39 -12.06 6.77
N ASN A 190 6.44 -12.73 7.26
CA ASN A 190 7.33 -12.16 8.26
C ASN A 190 8.11 -10.95 7.74
N SER A 191 8.52 -10.94 6.48
CA SER A 191 9.22 -9.81 5.87
C SER A 191 8.32 -8.57 5.83
N ILE A 192 7.06 -8.73 5.45
CA ILE A 192 6.11 -7.61 5.31
C ILE A 192 5.71 -7.03 6.68
N TYR A 193 5.48 -7.90 7.70
CA TYR A 193 4.87 -7.47 8.97
C TYR A 193 5.76 -7.54 10.20
N HIS A 194 6.83 -8.32 10.18
CA HIS A 194 7.66 -8.59 11.36
C HIS A 194 9.14 -8.33 11.16
N SER A 195 9.53 -7.78 9.99
CA SER A 195 10.92 -7.40 9.74
C SER A 195 11.13 -5.95 10.12
N HIS A 196 11.81 -5.73 11.24
CA HIS A 196 12.18 -4.42 11.75
C HIS A 196 13.68 -4.35 11.98
N THR A 197 14.28 -3.24 11.62
CA THR A 197 15.66 -2.94 12.02
C THR A 197 15.75 -2.69 13.51
N PHE A 198 16.94 -2.84 14.07
CA PHE A 198 17.14 -2.52 15.50
C PHE A 198 16.85 -1.04 15.81
N THR A 199 17.11 -0.15 14.87
CA THR A 199 16.78 1.27 14.93
C THR A 199 15.28 1.49 15.02
N GLU A 200 14.47 0.88 14.13
CA GLU A 200 13.01 0.95 14.17
C GLU A 200 12.44 0.43 15.50
N VAL A 201 12.94 -0.71 15.99
CA VAL A 201 12.52 -1.28 17.29
C VAL A 201 12.79 -0.31 18.45
N LYS A 202 13.96 0.36 18.44
CA LYS A 202 14.30 1.34 19.48
C LYS A 202 13.42 2.58 19.43
N ILE A 203 13.19 3.11 18.22
CA ILE A 203 12.32 4.27 18.01
C ILE A 203 10.87 3.95 18.41
N MET A 204 10.36 2.79 17.99
CA MET A 204 9.04 2.32 18.38
C MET A 204 8.92 2.16 19.90
N GLY A 205 9.93 1.57 20.56
CA GLY A 205 9.95 1.43 22.01
C GLY A 205 9.82 2.77 22.73
N GLU A 206 10.60 3.79 22.35
CA GLU A 206 10.50 5.14 22.91
C GLU A 206 9.12 5.78 22.63
N ALA A 207 8.60 5.63 21.41
CA ALA A 207 7.29 6.16 21.06
C ALA A 207 6.19 5.50 21.92
N LEU A 208 6.22 4.19 22.12
CA LEU A 208 5.24 3.49 22.96
C LEU A 208 5.37 3.85 24.44
N MET A 209 6.58 4.05 24.96
CA MET A 209 6.80 4.52 26.32
C MET A 209 6.25 5.94 26.57
N ASN A 210 6.23 6.80 25.55
CA ASN A 210 5.68 8.15 25.62
C ASN A 210 4.15 8.19 25.37
N SER A 211 3.47 7.04 25.35
CA SER A 211 2.04 7.01 25.08
C SER A 211 1.19 7.45 26.29
N GLU A 212 0.10 8.14 26.01
CA GLU A 212 -0.90 8.59 26.98
C GLU A 212 -2.28 8.04 26.60
N LEU A 213 -3.06 7.62 27.59
CA LEU A 213 -4.48 7.29 27.43
C LEU A 213 -5.33 8.48 27.93
N LEU A 214 -6.18 8.98 27.04
CA LEU A 214 -7.01 10.16 27.21
C LEU A 214 -8.49 9.81 27.04
N CYS A 215 -9.41 10.73 27.35
CA CYS A 215 -10.85 10.59 27.13
C CYS A 215 -11.38 9.26 27.72
N ASN A 216 -11.05 8.96 29.01
CA ASN A 216 -11.40 7.71 29.70
C ASN A 216 -10.92 6.45 28.98
N GLY A 217 -9.73 6.47 28.40
CA GLY A 217 -9.10 5.34 27.70
C GLY A 217 -9.55 5.16 26.24
N LYS A 218 -10.44 6.03 25.73
CA LYS A 218 -10.91 5.95 24.34
C LYS A 218 -9.95 6.54 23.32
N PHE A 219 -8.99 7.34 23.75
CA PHE A 219 -7.99 7.97 22.88
C PHE A 219 -6.59 7.65 23.37
N ALA A 220 -5.80 6.99 22.53
CA ALA A 220 -4.38 6.72 22.74
C ALA A 220 -3.54 7.68 21.90
N LEU A 221 -2.66 8.45 22.53
CA LEU A 221 -1.80 9.43 21.90
C LEU A 221 -0.34 9.12 22.18
N SER A 222 0.51 9.21 21.18
CA SER A 222 1.96 9.17 21.37
C SER A 222 2.66 10.13 20.39
N TYR A 223 3.88 10.50 20.72
CA TYR A 223 4.69 11.38 19.89
C TYR A 223 6.19 11.12 20.10
N ILE A 224 6.99 11.52 19.10
CA ILE A 224 8.45 11.41 19.16
C ILE A 224 9.11 12.59 18.45
N SER A 225 10.19 13.12 19.08
CA SER A 225 10.96 14.21 18.51
C SER A 225 12.04 13.71 17.54
N MET A 226 12.52 14.60 16.67
CA MET A 226 13.66 14.36 15.78
C MET A 226 14.92 14.00 16.56
N ASP A 227 15.14 14.62 17.72
CA ASP A 227 16.28 14.32 18.57
C ASP A 227 16.24 12.87 19.08
N THR A 228 15.06 12.39 19.44
CA THR A 228 14.89 10.98 19.85
C THR A 228 15.12 10.05 18.65
N ILE A 229 14.64 10.38 17.46
CA ILE A 229 14.89 9.60 16.25
C ILE A 229 16.42 9.52 15.99
N LYS A 230 17.09 10.66 16.00
CA LYS A 230 18.54 10.76 15.79
C LYS A 230 19.37 10.05 16.87
N LYS A 231 18.90 10.01 18.11
CA LYS A 231 19.56 9.24 19.23
C LYS A 231 19.80 7.77 18.85
N TYR A 232 18.96 7.21 18.00
CA TYR A 232 19.07 5.83 17.51
C TYR A 232 19.61 5.73 16.08
N ASN A 233 20.27 6.79 15.55
CA ASN A 233 20.75 6.89 14.19
C ASN A 233 19.63 6.67 13.14
N GLY A 234 18.40 7.00 13.50
CA GLY A 234 17.24 6.85 12.64
C GLY A 234 16.93 8.11 11.82
N THR A 235 15.97 7.95 10.95
CA THR A 235 15.37 8.98 10.11
C THR A 235 13.84 8.93 10.24
N PRO A 236 13.10 9.92 9.75
CA PRO A 236 11.63 9.85 9.71
C PRO A 236 11.05 8.65 8.95
N LYS A 237 11.85 7.96 8.13
CA LYS A 237 11.43 6.73 7.43
C LYS A 237 11.42 5.49 8.35
N ASP A 238 12.16 5.55 9.45
CA ASP A 238 12.26 4.46 10.43
C ASP A 238 11.15 4.54 11.50
N VAL A 239 10.16 5.44 11.30
CA VAL A 239 9.09 5.71 12.25
C VAL A 239 7.77 5.23 11.67
N ASP A 240 7.40 3.97 11.91
CA ASP A 240 6.17 3.38 11.39
C ASP A 240 5.48 2.48 12.42
N GLY A 241 4.21 2.17 12.21
CA GLY A 241 3.44 1.17 12.96
C GLY A 241 2.94 1.60 14.34
N VAL A 242 3.44 2.69 14.95
CA VAL A 242 3.08 3.07 16.34
C VAL A 242 1.58 3.30 16.51
N SER A 243 0.93 4.02 15.57
CA SER A 243 -0.52 4.28 15.66
C SER A 243 -1.34 2.99 15.62
N GLU A 244 -0.89 1.97 14.92
CA GLU A 244 -1.56 0.66 14.87
C GLU A 244 -1.44 -0.08 16.20
N TYR A 245 -0.26 -0.06 16.83
CA TYR A 245 -0.09 -0.63 18.18
C TYR A 245 -0.98 0.06 19.20
N LEU A 246 -1.06 1.39 19.17
CA LEU A 246 -1.90 2.17 20.09
C LEU A 246 -3.40 1.88 19.88
N LYS A 247 -3.83 1.68 18.64
CA LYS A 247 -5.22 1.34 18.32
C LYS A 247 -5.63 -0.01 18.91
N ASN A 248 -4.70 -0.95 19.01
CA ASN A 248 -4.96 -2.28 19.56
C ASN A 248 -5.11 -2.33 21.09
N ILE A 249 -4.96 -1.21 21.80
CA ILE A 249 -5.23 -1.14 23.25
C ILE A 249 -6.76 -1.30 23.47
N PRO A 250 -7.20 -2.22 24.34
CA PRO A 250 -8.62 -2.43 24.60
C PRO A 250 -9.35 -1.12 24.96
N ASN A 251 -10.55 -0.93 24.43
CA ASN A 251 -11.40 0.27 24.56
C ASN A 251 -10.90 1.54 23.85
N THR A 252 -9.75 1.51 23.18
CA THR A 252 -9.30 2.63 22.36
C THR A 252 -10.16 2.71 21.11
N VAL A 253 -10.81 3.86 20.90
CA VAL A 253 -11.61 4.18 19.71
C VAL A 253 -10.75 4.93 18.68
N VAL A 254 -9.83 5.79 19.15
CA VAL A 254 -8.91 6.57 18.30
C VAL A 254 -7.51 6.42 18.82
N SER A 255 -6.56 6.25 17.91
CA SER A 255 -5.14 6.41 18.19
C SER A 255 -4.53 7.52 17.33
N ALA A 256 -3.59 8.26 17.89
CA ALA A 256 -2.80 9.24 17.16
C ALA A 256 -1.32 9.07 17.48
N PHE A 257 -0.51 9.15 16.44
CA PHE A 257 0.93 9.20 16.56
C PHE A 257 1.50 10.38 15.78
N LEU A 258 2.31 11.21 16.46
CA LEU A 258 2.93 12.39 15.89
C LEU A 258 4.45 12.27 15.91
N TYR A 259 5.10 12.71 14.85
CA TYR A 259 6.55 12.79 14.82
C TYR A 259 7.06 13.97 14.00
N GLU A 260 8.23 14.48 14.37
CA GLU A 260 8.94 15.51 13.61
C GLU A 260 9.50 14.90 12.32
N LYS A 261 9.01 15.39 11.17
CA LYS A 261 9.50 15.05 9.84
C LYS A 261 10.61 15.98 9.38
N GLY A 262 10.62 17.20 9.86
CA GLY A 262 11.55 18.28 9.57
C GLY A 262 11.38 19.42 10.56
N GLU A 263 12.11 20.51 10.36
CA GLU A 263 11.99 21.70 11.20
C GLU A 263 10.58 22.29 11.11
N ASN A 264 9.89 22.37 12.24
CA ASN A 264 8.48 22.79 12.34
C ASN A 264 7.51 22.02 11.42
N GLN A 265 7.85 20.81 11.03
CA GLN A 265 7.00 19.93 10.24
C GLN A 265 6.67 18.65 11.00
N ILE A 266 5.43 18.56 11.47
CA ILE A 266 4.96 17.44 12.27
C ILE A 266 3.99 16.59 11.45
N LYS A 267 4.34 15.33 11.23
CA LYS A 267 3.42 14.36 10.67
C LYS A 267 2.53 13.82 11.77
N ALA A 268 1.22 13.91 11.58
CA ALA A 268 0.22 13.28 12.42
C ALA A 268 -0.46 12.14 11.64
N SER A 269 -0.52 10.95 12.27
CA SER A 269 -1.18 9.76 11.73
C SER A 269 -2.21 9.27 12.72
N LEU A 270 -3.47 9.18 12.30
CA LEU A 270 -4.59 8.75 13.13
C LEU A 270 -5.17 7.44 12.61
N ARG A 271 -5.62 6.62 13.54
CA ARG A 271 -6.41 5.41 13.28
C ARG A 271 -7.65 5.42 14.15
N SER A 272 -8.73 4.79 13.68
CA SER A 272 -9.95 4.68 14.47
C SER A 272 -10.68 3.36 14.25
N GLU A 273 -11.57 3.05 15.18
CA GLU A 273 -12.59 2.01 15.05
C GLU A 273 -13.86 2.57 14.40
N ASP A 274 -14.84 1.69 14.18
CA ASP A 274 -16.15 2.06 13.64
C ASP A 274 -16.85 3.10 14.53
N GLY A 275 -17.46 4.08 13.89
CA GLY A 275 -18.18 5.16 14.57
C GLY A 275 -17.36 6.43 14.80
N PHE A 276 -16.07 6.47 14.47
CA PHE A 276 -15.26 7.68 14.57
C PHE A 276 -14.49 7.94 13.26
N ASP A 277 -14.85 9.01 12.54
CA ASP A 277 -14.23 9.37 11.28
C ASP A 277 -13.01 10.28 11.50
N VAL A 278 -11.80 9.72 11.34
CA VAL A 278 -10.55 10.47 11.45
C VAL A 278 -10.20 11.25 10.17
N SER A 279 -10.78 10.90 9.01
CA SER A 279 -10.52 11.63 7.78
C SER A 279 -11.11 13.04 7.84
N GLU A 280 -12.31 13.18 8.40
CA GLU A 280 -12.96 14.46 8.61
C GLU A 280 -12.14 15.40 9.50
N LEU A 281 -11.52 14.84 10.55
CA LEU A 281 -10.63 15.63 11.41
C LEU A 281 -9.38 16.09 10.67
N MET A 282 -8.75 15.21 9.90
CA MET A 282 -7.50 15.53 9.21
C MET A 282 -7.70 16.49 8.03
N LEU A 283 -8.87 16.51 7.40
CA LEU A 283 -9.23 17.50 6.37
C LEU A 283 -9.17 18.93 6.90
N GLN A 284 -9.48 19.17 8.17
CA GLN A 284 -9.41 20.51 8.79
C GLN A 284 -7.97 21.08 8.80
N PHE A 285 -6.97 20.21 8.71
CA PHE A 285 -5.55 20.54 8.69
C PHE A 285 -4.90 20.35 7.31
N GLY A 286 -5.71 20.32 6.23
CA GLY A 286 -5.19 20.11 4.88
C GLY A 286 -4.67 18.68 4.61
N GLY A 287 -5.03 17.75 5.49
CA GLY A 287 -4.70 16.34 5.36
C GLY A 287 -5.79 15.53 4.66
N GLY A 288 -5.76 14.20 4.82
CA GLY A 288 -6.76 13.32 4.23
C GLY A 288 -6.50 11.85 4.57
N GLY A 289 -7.30 10.99 3.95
CA GLY A 289 -7.23 9.55 4.13
C GLY A 289 -8.62 8.90 4.11
N HIS A 290 -8.70 7.73 4.68
CA HIS A 290 -9.94 6.99 4.86
C HIS A 290 -10.54 7.24 6.25
N LYS A 291 -11.82 6.92 6.43
CA LYS A 291 -12.54 7.10 7.70
C LYS A 291 -11.78 6.52 8.91
N LYS A 292 -11.15 5.36 8.74
CA LYS A 292 -10.41 4.65 9.81
C LYS A 292 -8.92 4.92 9.83
N ALA A 293 -8.36 5.61 8.82
CA ALA A 293 -6.92 5.85 8.71
C ALA A 293 -6.65 7.14 7.93
N ALA A 294 -6.26 8.18 8.61
CA ALA A 294 -5.99 9.48 8.00
C ALA A 294 -4.76 10.16 8.63
N GLY A 295 -4.24 11.16 7.95
CA GLY A 295 -3.10 11.92 8.47
C GLY A 295 -2.98 13.29 7.83
N CYS A 296 -2.22 14.16 8.50
CA CYS A 296 -1.89 15.51 8.01
C CYS A 296 -0.44 15.84 8.33
N THR A 297 0.02 16.96 7.82
CA THR A 297 1.27 17.60 8.25
C THR A 297 0.93 18.96 8.84
N LEU A 298 1.42 19.22 10.04
CA LEU A 298 1.21 20.48 10.75
C LEU A 298 2.52 21.30 10.71
N GLU A 299 2.42 22.56 10.34
CA GLU A 299 3.53 23.50 10.26
C GLU A 299 3.66 24.28 11.59
N CYS A 300 4.15 23.58 12.63
CA CYS A 300 4.30 24.15 13.98
C CYS A 300 5.28 23.27 14.80
N SER A 301 5.54 23.66 16.06
CA SER A 301 6.33 22.82 16.98
C SER A 301 5.63 21.51 17.36
N LEU A 302 6.41 20.50 17.77
CA LEU A 302 5.84 19.22 18.21
C LEU A 302 4.86 19.38 19.38
N VAL A 303 5.17 20.25 20.33
CA VAL A 303 4.31 20.53 21.50
C VAL A 303 2.96 21.12 21.06
N GLU A 304 2.99 22.09 20.15
CA GLU A 304 1.77 22.69 19.59
C GLU A 304 0.95 21.66 18.81
N ALA A 305 1.59 20.87 17.95
CA ALA A 305 0.91 19.83 17.17
C ALA A 305 0.21 18.80 18.08
N VAL A 306 0.90 18.36 19.14
CA VAL A 306 0.34 17.43 20.14
C VAL A 306 -0.90 18.05 20.81
N ASN A 307 -0.83 19.31 21.21
CA ASN A 307 -1.97 20.01 21.84
C ASN A 307 -3.14 20.20 20.85
N ILE A 308 -2.86 20.53 19.59
CA ILE A 308 -3.88 20.67 18.55
C ILE A 308 -4.63 19.34 18.37
N ILE A 309 -3.92 18.25 18.13
CA ILE A 309 -4.53 16.94 17.91
C ILE A 309 -5.27 16.44 19.16
N LYS A 310 -4.67 16.59 20.35
CA LYS A 310 -5.28 16.24 21.63
C LYS A 310 -6.63 16.94 21.80
N ASN A 311 -6.65 18.26 21.66
CA ASN A 311 -7.87 19.04 21.83
C ASN A 311 -8.92 18.72 20.76
N THR A 312 -8.50 18.56 19.50
CA THR A 312 -9.42 18.24 18.40
C THR A 312 -10.14 16.91 18.61
N VAL A 313 -9.41 15.87 19.00
CA VAL A 313 -10.00 14.55 19.26
C VAL A 313 -10.85 14.56 20.54
N CYS A 314 -10.35 15.13 21.63
CA CYS A 314 -11.11 15.16 22.90
C CYS A 314 -12.41 15.97 22.77
N ASN A 315 -12.40 17.12 22.10
CA ASN A 315 -13.60 17.93 21.87
C ASN A 315 -14.67 17.17 21.05
N LYS A 316 -14.27 16.30 20.12
CA LYS A 316 -15.23 15.46 19.37
C LYS A 316 -15.89 14.43 20.28
N PHE A 317 -15.14 13.81 21.20
CA PHE A 317 -15.71 12.91 22.21
C PHE A 317 -16.65 13.62 23.19
N GLU A 318 -16.38 14.88 23.56
CA GLU A 318 -17.24 15.66 24.48
C GLU A 318 -18.56 16.05 23.82
N LYS A 319 -18.58 16.27 22.51
CA LYS A 319 -19.80 16.60 21.74
C LYS A 319 -20.68 15.40 21.45
N GLY A 320 -20.22 14.17 21.76
CA GLY A 320 -20.98 12.95 21.55
C GLY A 320 -21.09 12.51 20.08
N GLU A 321 -20.17 12.99 19.24
CA GLU A 321 -20.08 12.69 17.81
C GLU A 321 -19.03 11.60 17.51
#